data_04a7b52c1ef1aa7befda4d7c1496634d
#
_entry.id   04a7b52c1ef1aa7befda4d7c1496634d
#
_cell.length_a   1.000
_cell.length_b   1.000
_cell.length_c   1.000
_cell.angle_alpha   90.00
_cell.angle_beta   90.00
_cell.angle_gamma   90.00
#
_symmetry.space_group_name_H-M   'P 1'
#
loop_
_entity.id
_entity.type
_entity.pdbx_description
1 polymer ?
#
loop_
_entity_poly.entity_id
_entity_poly.type
_entity_poly.pdbx_seq_one_letter_code
_entity_poly.pdbx_strand_id
1 'polypeptide(L)'
;MTLSRNAFAQLTAQLHEGSITDEGLSALEPYKVTNAVVMAAGLSQRFAPLSYERPKGLLKVRGEILIERQIRQLLDAGISDITVVVGYKKEHFFYLESEFGVRIVANPEYATRNNNSSLWVVREHLANTYICCADNYFLDNPFEPYVFEAFYSTPYVEGPTDEWCVSTGEDGRIVDISIGGSDSLVMVGPAYFDRRFSTAFRRLLAEVYDLPETTDKYWENIYLDNIADMHMVARRFPDGMINEFDSLDDVRDFDPAFIRNVDSQAFDRIVATLGCSREDIHDLSPIKQGLTNLSCHFAVGTKEYVYRHPGEGTNKVIDRQAELLAQQLASRLGLDHTFIHGDPEDGWKISRFISNARDLDVASAHELESAMRIDRTLHESGEIMERRFDFISQGLTYEALLNEQGPIDIPGYAELKDKVLRLKDFADDDGYAPVPSHNDFYTANFLVTSQAPPSLIDWEYAGMSDIASDFGALVASAELTDEQAEQAIQFYFGRQPSVAERRHFWAYAVIAGWCWYLWALVAQSQGDDVDEWRERYYHRAADYVDSVLSWYETPPQ
;
A
#
# COMPACT_ATOMS: atom_id res chain seq x y z
N MET A 1 3.38 -44.05 -24.05
CA MET A 1 2.31 -43.72 -25.04
C MET A 1 1.42 -42.66 -24.44
N THR A 2 1.08 -41.64 -25.20
CA THR A 2 0.13 -40.62 -24.75
C THR A 2 -1.27 -41.19 -24.79
N LEU A 3 -2.04 -41.13 -23.71
CA LEU A 3 -3.42 -41.60 -23.66
C LEU A 3 -4.33 -40.67 -24.48
N SER A 4 -5.41 -41.20 -25.06
CA SER A 4 -6.52 -40.37 -25.51
C SER A 4 -7.34 -39.90 -24.30
N ARG A 5 -8.11 -38.82 -24.44
CA ARG A 5 -9.02 -38.34 -23.36
C ARG A 5 -9.99 -39.45 -22.90
N ASN A 6 -10.53 -40.25 -23.81
CA ASN A 6 -11.43 -41.33 -23.47
C ASN A 6 -10.73 -42.46 -22.68
N ALA A 7 -9.50 -42.82 -23.06
CA ALA A 7 -8.72 -43.82 -22.34
C ALA A 7 -8.32 -43.34 -20.94
N PHE A 8 -7.94 -42.06 -20.82
CA PHE A 8 -7.67 -41.45 -19.53
C PHE A 8 -8.90 -41.46 -18.62
N ALA A 9 -10.07 -41.02 -19.12
CA ALA A 9 -11.33 -41.03 -18.38
C ALA A 9 -11.75 -42.44 -17.93
N GLN A 10 -11.54 -43.46 -18.75
CA GLN A 10 -11.81 -44.85 -18.37
C GLN A 10 -10.88 -45.33 -17.24
N LEU A 11 -9.58 -45.04 -17.32
CA LEU A 11 -8.62 -45.44 -16.29
C LEU A 11 -8.85 -44.71 -14.97
N THR A 12 -9.19 -43.42 -15.00
CA THR A 12 -9.53 -42.69 -13.78
C THR A 12 -10.82 -43.18 -13.15
N ALA A 13 -11.84 -43.56 -13.94
CA ALA A 13 -13.05 -44.20 -13.43
C ALA A 13 -12.74 -45.55 -12.77
N GLN A 14 -11.91 -46.38 -13.39
CA GLN A 14 -11.46 -47.64 -12.80
C GLN A 14 -10.67 -47.47 -11.51
N LEU A 15 -9.89 -46.37 -11.43
CA LEU A 15 -9.17 -46.03 -10.20
C LEU A 15 -10.13 -45.69 -9.05
N HIS A 16 -11.14 -44.89 -9.33
CA HIS A 16 -12.18 -44.53 -8.33
C HIS A 16 -13.01 -45.73 -7.88
N GLU A 17 -13.26 -46.70 -8.77
CA GLU A 17 -13.96 -47.95 -8.46
C GLU A 17 -13.06 -49.00 -7.77
N GLY A 18 -11.75 -48.72 -7.67
CA GLY A 18 -10.77 -49.70 -7.11
C GLY A 18 -10.55 -50.92 -8.04
N SER A 19 -10.87 -50.80 -9.32
CA SER A 19 -10.78 -51.89 -10.32
C SER A 19 -9.61 -51.70 -11.30
N ILE A 20 -8.77 -50.68 -11.13
CA ILE A 20 -7.62 -50.39 -12.01
C ILE A 20 -6.53 -51.48 -11.89
N THR A 21 -5.93 -51.82 -13.02
CA THR A 21 -4.78 -52.77 -13.07
C THR A 21 -3.46 -52.01 -12.88
N ASP A 22 -2.36 -52.73 -12.55
CA ASP A 22 -1.01 -52.17 -12.47
C ASP A 22 -0.56 -51.54 -13.79
N GLU A 23 -0.97 -52.09 -14.93
CA GLU A 23 -0.74 -51.51 -16.28
C GLU A 23 -1.50 -50.18 -16.44
N GLY A 24 -2.73 -50.16 -15.95
CA GLY A 24 -3.57 -48.93 -15.98
C GLY A 24 -2.97 -47.82 -15.10
N LEU A 25 -2.52 -48.18 -13.89
CA LEU A 25 -1.81 -47.26 -13.00
C LEU A 25 -0.53 -46.71 -13.65
N SER A 26 0.26 -47.57 -14.26
CA SER A 26 1.49 -47.18 -14.98
C SER A 26 1.20 -46.27 -16.16
N ALA A 27 0.05 -46.43 -16.83
CA ALA A 27 -0.37 -45.58 -17.92
C ALA A 27 -0.85 -44.17 -17.44
N LEU A 28 -1.37 -44.08 -16.21
CA LEU A 28 -1.75 -42.81 -15.59
C LEU A 28 -0.56 -42.03 -14.99
N GLU A 29 0.57 -42.67 -14.71
CA GLU A 29 1.73 -42.01 -14.03
C GLU A 29 2.21 -40.71 -14.70
N PRO A 30 2.24 -40.56 -16.05
CA PRO A 30 2.60 -39.28 -16.69
C PRO A 30 1.61 -38.13 -16.39
N TYR A 31 0.41 -38.45 -15.97
CA TYR A 31 -0.70 -37.50 -15.68
C TYR A 31 -0.89 -37.24 -14.20
N LYS A 32 -0.07 -37.90 -13.36
CA LYS A 32 -0.11 -37.70 -11.93
C LYS A 32 0.32 -36.29 -11.56
N VAL A 33 -0.47 -35.64 -10.71
CA VAL A 33 -0.11 -34.35 -10.11
C VAL A 33 1.10 -34.53 -9.23
N THR A 34 2.14 -33.73 -9.45
CA THR A 34 3.41 -33.83 -8.72
C THR A 34 3.39 -32.99 -7.47
N ASN A 35 2.86 -31.77 -7.59
CA ASN A 35 2.89 -30.76 -6.53
C ASN A 35 1.83 -29.67 -6.73
N ALA A 36 1.74 -28.79 -5.73
CA ALA A 36 0.93 -27.58 -5.81
C ALA A 36 1.72 -26.37 -5.33
N VAL A 37 1.44 -25.22 -5.93
CA VAL A 37 1.92 -23.89 -5.51
C VAL A 37 0.71 -23.08 -5.06
N VAL A 38 0.72 -22.58 -3.83
CA VAL A 38 -0.28 -21.69 -3.29
C VAL A 38 0.31 -20.29 -3.17
N MET A 39 -0.16 -19.35 -3.98
CA MET A 39 0.30 -17.96 -3.97
C MET A 39 -0.39 -17.18 -2.84
N ALA A 40 0.38 -16.69 -1.88
CA ALA A 40 -0.07 -15.99 -0.69
C ALA A 40 0.78 -14.73 -0.38
N ALA A 41 1.44 -14.16 -1.39
CA ALA A 41 2.40 -13.08 -1.19
C ALA A 41 1.79 -11.68 -1.23
N GLY A 42 0.56 -11.52 -1.72
CA GLY A 42 -0.07 -10.23 -2.02
C GLY A 42 -0.37 -9.36 -0.80
N LEU A 43 -0.41 -8.03 -1.00
CA LEU A 43 -0.70 -7.01 0.03
C LEU A 43 -2.15 -7.02 0.53
N SER A 44 -3.09 -7.56 -0.24
CA SER A 44 -4.52 -7.67 0.10
C SER A 44 -5.18 -6.33 0.48
N GLN A 45 -4.82 -5.24 -0.17
CA GLN A 45 -5.20 -3.87 0.20
C GLN A 45 -6.71 -3.66 0.30
N ARG A 46 -7.50 -4.29 -0.60
CA ARG A 46 -8.98 -4.23 -0.61
C ARG A 46 -9.63 -4.86 0.64
N PHE A 47 -8.84 -5.52 1.49
CA PHE A 47 -9.28 -6.08 2.77
C PHE A 47 -8.98 -5.17 3.98
N ALA A 48 -8.59 -3.92 3.75
CA ALA A 48 -8.41 -2.96 4.83
C ALA A 48 -9.71 -2.82 5.67
N PRO A 49 -9.62 -2.73 7.01
CA PRO A 49 -8.41 -2.70 7.81
C PRO A 49 -7.86 -4.09 8.22
N LEU A 50 -8.53 -5.20 7.87
CA LEU A 50 -8.11 -6.56 8.28
C LEU A 50 -6.73 -6.93 7.72
N SER A 51 -6.43 -6.49 6.47
CA SER A 51 -5.12 -6.73 5.86
C SER A 51 -3.98 -6.02 6.58
N TYR A 52 -4.28 -4.98 7.38
CA TYR A 52 -3.27 -4.33 8.22
C TYR A 52 -2.82 -5.22 9.39
N GLU A 53 -3.65 -6.17 9.80
CA GLU A 53 -3.38 -7.08 10.91
C GLU A 53 -2.85 -8.44 10.43
N ARG A 54 -3.42 -8.98 9.34
CA ARG A 54 -3.07 -10.31 8.83
C ARG A 54 -3.30 -10.44 7.33
N PRO A 55 -2.56 -11.33 6.65
CA PRO A 55 -2.79 -11.65 5.24
C PRO A 55 -4.18 -12.23 4.98
N LYS A 56 -4.77 -11.91 3.80
CA LYS A 56 -6.09 -12.37 3.35
C LYS A 56 -6.27 -13.89 3.43
N GLY A 57 -5.25 -14.66 3.00
CA GLY A 57 -5.30 -16.13 3.04
C GLY A 57 -5.44 -16.74 4.44
N LEU A 58 -5.20 -15.94 5.50
CA LEU A 58 -5.37 -16.35 6.89
C LEU A 58 -6.70 -15.90 7.52
N LEU A 59 -7.61 -15.35 6.73
CA LEU A 59 -8.95 -15.03 7.20
C LEU A 59 -9.74 -16.32 7.46
N LYS A 60 -10.53 -16.28 8.55
CA LYS A 60 -11.37 -17.39 8.96
C LYS A 60 -12.79 -17.18 8.42
N VAL A 61 -13.13 -17.89 7.35
CA VAL A 61 -14.43 -17.83 6.68
C VAL A 61 -15.20 -19.10 6.96
N ARG A 62 -16.45 -19.01 7.37
CA ARG A 62 -17.29 -20.15 7.79
C ARG A 62 -16.61 -21.08 8.81
N GLY A 63 -15.79 -20.49 9.67
CA GLY A 63 -15.09 -21.23 10.73
C GLY A 63 -13.77 -21.89 10.33
N GLU A 64 -13.32 -21.79 9.08
CA GLU A 64 -12.07 -22.36 8.57
C GLU A 64 -11.15 -21.27 8.01
N ILE A 65 -9.84 -21.42 8.21
CA ILE A 65 -8.83 -20.53 7.60
C ILE A 65 -8.68 -20.91 6.12
N LEU A 66 -8.77 -19.91 5.23
CA LEU A 66 -8.82 -20.12 3.77
C LEU A 66 -7.68 -21.01 3.27
N ILE A 67 -6.44 -20.64 3.55
CA ILE A 67 -5.27 -21.39 3.07
C ILE A 67 -5.17 -22.79 3.69
N GLU A 68 -5.54 -22.95 4.96
CA GLU A 68 -5.52 -24.26 5.62
C GLU A 68 -6.55 -25.21 5.00
N ARG A 69 -7.75 -24.69 4.67
CA ARG A 69 -8.77 -25.47 3.97
C ARG A 69 -8.26 -25.94 2.62
N GLN A 70 -7.63 -25.09 1.81
CA GLN A 70 -7.03 -25.50 0.54
C GLN A 70 -5.94 -26.55 0.71
N ILE A 71 -5.05 -26.36 1.68
CA ILE A 71 -3.98 -27.34 1.97
C ILE A 71 -4.57 -28.69 2.33
N ARG A 72 -5.60 -28.75 3.21
CA ARG A 72 -6.29 -30.00 3.54
C ARG A 72 -6.92 -30.65 2.29
N GLN A 73 -7.57 -29.89 1.44
CA GLN A 73 -8.17 -30.41 0.19
C GLN A 73 -7.09 -30.96 -0.77
N LEU A 74 -5.94 -30.33 -0.89
CA LEU A 74 -4.80 -30.85 -1.66
C LEU A 74 -4.27 -32.17 -1.07
N LEU A 75 -4.10 -32.23 0.25
CA LEU A 75 -3.65 -33.45 0.95
C LEU A 75 -4.67 -34.57 0.80
N ASP A 76 -5.97 -34.29 0.90
CA ASP A 76 -7.06 -35.25 0.71
C ASP A 76 -7.10 -35.81 -0.73
N ALA A 77 -6.67 -35.00 -1.72
CA ALA A 77 -6.46 -35.45 -3.09
C ALA A 77 -5.15 -36.23 -3.31
N GLY A 78 -4.35 -36.44 -2.26
CA GLY A 78 -3.06 -37.14 -2.33
C GLY A 78 -1.90 -36.30 -2.85
N ILE A 79 -2.04 -34.97 -2.87
CA ILE A 79 -1.02 -34.02 -3.31
C ILE A 79 -0.31 -33.50 -2.05
N SER A 80 0.86 -34.07 -1.72
CA SER A 80 1.58 -33.78 -0.48
C SER A 80 2.78 -32.83 -0.64
N ASP A 81 3.30 -32.65 -1.85
CA ASP A 81 4.36 -31.67 -2.11
C ASP A 81 3.71 -30.31 -2.41
N ILE A 82 3.49 -29.53 -1.35
CA ILE A 82 2.81 -28.23 -1.42
C ILE A 82 3.80 -27.14 -1.06
N THR A 83 3.94 -26.15 -1.94
CA THR A 83 4.75 -24.94 -1.71
C THR A 83 3.83 -23.74 -1.56
N VAL A 84 3.96 -23.02 -0.44
CA VAL A 84 3.26 -21.75 -0.20
C VAL A 84 4.24 -20.61 -0.45
N VAL A 85 3.92 -19.73 -1.41
CA VAL A 85 4.72 -18.54 -1.71
C VAL A 85 4.17 -17.36 -0.93
N VAL A 86 4.98 -16.82 -0.03
CA VAL A 86 4.61 -15.75 0.90
C VAL A 86 5.40 -14.48 0.65
N GLY A 87 4.84 -13.34 1.04
CA GLY A 87 5.48 -12.01 0.90
C GLY A 87 5.08 -11.10 2.05
N TYR A 88 3.98 -10.40 1.90
CA TYR A 88 3.44 -9.52 2.94
C TYR A 88 3.13 -10.30 4.21
N LYS A 89 3.66 -9.83 5.37
CA LYS A 89 3.50 -10.45 6.70
C LYS A 89 3.75 -11.97 6.68
N LYS A 90 4.81 -12.38 5.98
CA LYS A 90 5.17 -13.79 5.74
C LYS A 90 5.29 -14.62 7.00
N GLU A 91 5.69 -14.02 8.13
CA GLU A 91 5.85 -14.66 9.42
C GLU A 91 4.56 -15.29 9.95
N HIS A 92 3.41 -14.77 9.56
CA HIS A 92 2.10 -15.32 9.92
C HIS A 92 1.82 -16.68 9.29
N PHE A 93 2.56 -17.08 8.24
CA PHE A 93 2.38 -18.35 7.54
C PHE A 93 3.35 -19.46 8.00
N PHE A 94 4.40 -19.15 8.77
CA PHE A 94 5.46 -20.12 9.08
C PHE A 94 4.97 -21.33 9.86
N TYR A 95 3.88 -21.22 10.63
CA TYR A 95 3.28 -22.34 11.34
C TYR A 95 2.77 -23.45 10.40
N LEU A 96 2.46 -23.12 9.15
CA LEU A 96 1.97 -24.10 8.17
C LEU A 96 3.01 -25.18 7.86
N GLU A 97 4.31 -24.90 7.99
CA GLU A 97 5.37 -25.90 7.81
C GLU A 97 5.27 -27.00 8.86
N SER A 98 5.10 -26.62 10.13
CA SER A 98 5.01 -27.59 11.24
C SER A 98 3.67 -28.31 11.28
N GLU A 99 2.58 -27.65 10.90
CA GLU A 99 1.23 -28.21 11.01
C GLU A 99 0.82 -29.08 9.82
N PHE A 100 1.26 -28.72 8.61
CA PHE A 100 0.82 -29.39 7.38
C PHE A 100 1.97 -30.00 6.57
N GLY A 101 3.23 -29.76 6.95
CA GLY A 101 4.39 -30.26 6.21
C GLY A 101 4.61 -29.58 4.86
N VAL A 102 4.04 -28.41 4.66
CA VAL A 102 4.23 -27.61 3.44
C VAL A 102 5.60 -26.93 3.44
N ARG A 103 6.07 -26.51 2.27
CA ARG A 103 7.28 -25.68 2.12
C ARG A 103 6.89 -24.22 2.00
N ILE A 104 7.53 -23.35 2.78
CA ILE A 104 7.36 -21.89 2.65
C ILE A 104 8.50 -21.31 1.81
N VAL A 105 8.16 -20.52 0.79
CA VAL A 105 9.10 -19.78 -0.05
C VAL A 105 8.75 -18.29 -0.01
N ALA A 106 9.71 -17.46 0.38
CA ALA A 106 9.51 -16.02 0.38
C ALA A 106 9.72 -15.43 -1.02
N ASN A 107 8.78 -14.60 -1.44
CA ASN A 107 8.91 -13.75 -2.61
C ASN A 107 9.45 -12.38 -2.16
N PRO A 108 10.69 -11.99 -2.47
CA PRO A 108 11.25 -10.71 -2.04
C PRO A 108 10.68 -9.51 -2.82
N GLU A 109 10.12 -9.74 -4.00
CA GLU A 109 9.62 -8.70 -4.90
C GLU A 109 8.09 -8.52 -4.83
N TYR A 110 7.44 -9.05 -3.78
CA TYR A 110 5.98 -9.03 -3.63
C TYR A 110 5.37 -7.62 -3.60
N ALA A 111 6.13 -6.61 -3.19
CA ALA A 111 5.69 -5.23 -3.08
C ALA A 111 5.92 -4.41 -4.37
N THR A 112 6.85 -4.87 -5.22
CA THR A 112 7.30 -4.14 -6.42
C THR A 112 6.90 -4.81 -7.72
N ARG A 113 6.46 -6.07 -7.68
CA ARG A 113 6.02 -6.84 -8.84
C ARG A 113 4.73 -7.57 -8.57
N ASN A 114 3.99 -7.86 -9.64
CA ASN A 114 2.75 -8.63 -9.56
C ASN A 114 3.00 -10.13 -9.34
N ASN A 115 1.96 -10.97 -9.39
CA ASN A 115 1.98 -12.40 -9.06
C ASN A 115 2.92 -13.25 -9.94
N ASN A 116 3.37 -12.75 -11.09
CA ASN A 116 4.41 -13.39 -11.90
C ASN A 116 5.69 -13.63 -11.10
N SER A 117 6.04 -12.73 -10.16
CA SER A 117 7.18 -12.87 -9.27
C SER A 117 7.03 -14.04 -8.30
N SER A 118 5.80 -14.38 -7.90
CA SER A 118 5.53 -15.55 -7.06
C SER A 118 5.79 -16.87 -7.81
N LEU A 119 5.49 -16.94 -9.10
CA LEU A 119 5.85 -18.10 -9.91
C LEU A 119 7.34 -18.11 -10.27
N TRP A 120 7.97 -16.94 -10.39
CA TRP A 120 9.41 -16.83 -10.62
C TRP A 120 10.25 -17.49 -9.54
N VAL A 121 9.94 -17.24 -8.26
CA VAL A 121 10.72 -17.80 -7.14
C VAL A 121 10.58 -19.32 -6.99
N VAL A 122 9.52 -19.91 -7.56
CA VAL A 122 9.27 -21.36 -7.53
C VAL A 122 9.36 -22.04 -8.89
N ARG A 123 9.78 -21.32 -9.95
CA ARG A 123 9.76 -21.80 -11.33
C ARG A 123 10.42 -23.15 -11.55
N GLU A 124 11.48 -23.46 -10.80
CA GLU A 124 12.20 -24.74 -10.93
C GLU A 124 11.39 -25.95 -10.39
N HIS A 125 10.35 -25.69 -9.59
CA HIS A 125 9.46 -26.71 -9.05
C HIS A 125 8.22 -26.97 -9.92
N LEU A 126 7.99 -26.15 -10.98
CA LEU A 126 6.87 -26.33 -11.88
C LEU A 126 7.04 -27.61 -12.71
N ALA A 127 6.06 -28.52 -12.63
CA ALA A 127 6.00 -29.79 -13.33
C ALA A 127 4.55 -30.11 -13.72
N ASN A 128 3.95 -31.16 -13.19
CA ASN A 128 2.51 -31.39 -13.18
C ASN A 128 1.95 -30.68 -11.92
N THR A 129 1.68 -29.40 -11.98
CA THR A 129 1.53 -28.52 -10.83
C THR A 129 0.17 -27.81 -10.81
N TYR A 130 -0.53 -27.87 -9.66
CA TYR A 130 -1.62 -26.93 -9.41
C TYR A 130 -1.06 -25.55 -9.02
N ILE A 131 -1.62 -24.50 -9.61
CA ILE A 131 -1.37 -23.09 -9.23
C ILE A 131 -2.66 -22.58 -8.59
N CYS A 132 -2.55 -22.20 -7.32
CA CYS A 132 -3.67 -21.79 -6.47
C CYS A 132 -3.43 -20.40 -5.90
N CYS A 133 -4.51 -19.65 -5.63
CA CYS A 133 -4.50 -18.42 -4.86
C CYS A 133 -5.04 -18.69 -3.44
N ALA A 134 -4.39 -18.13 -2.43
CA ALA A 134 -4.71 -18.39 -1.02
C ALA A 134 -6.07 -17.82 -0.55
N ASP A 135 -6.72 -17.03 -1.38
CA ASP A 135 -7.97 -16.31 -1.14
C ASP A 135 -9.22 -17.03 -1.69
N ASN A 136 -9.05 -18.22 -2.26
CA ASN A 136 -10.16 -19.00 -2.76
C ASN A 136 -10.76 -19.89 -1.65
N TYR A 137 -12.08 -20.02 -1.66
CA TYR A 137 -12.83 -20.97 -0.85
C TYR A 137 -13.57 -21.96 -1.77
N PHE A 138 -13.22 -23.24 -1.69
CA PHE A 138 -13.89 -24.30 -2.45
C PHE A 138 -14.91 -25.01 -1.58
N LEU A 139 -16.18 -25.05 -1.99
CA LEU A 139 -17.23 -25.76 -1.26
C LEU A 139 -16.93 -27.27 -1.20
N ASP A 140 -16.64 -27.85 -2.36
CA ASP A 140 -16.17 -29.22 -2.50
C ASP A 140 -14.71 -29.23 -2.95
N ASN A 141 -14.04 -30.37 -2.83
CA ASN A 141 -12.63 -30.49 -3.22
C ASN A 141 -12.48 -30.46 -4.75
N PRO A 142 -11.83 -29.40 -5.33
CA PRO A 142 -11.64 -29.29 -6.79
C PRO A 142 -10.44 -30.08 -7.30
N PHE A 143 -9.60 -30.59 -6.40
CA PHE A 143 -8.32 -31.20 -6.75
C PHE A 143 -8.45 -32.69 -7.06
N GLU A 144 -7.75 -33.11 -8.09
CA GLU A 144 -7.69 -34.50 -8.55
C GLU A 144 -6.23 -34.98 -8.56
N PRO A 145 -5.96 -36.25 -8.20
CA PRO A 145 -4.60 -36.78 -8.18
C PRO A 145 -4.00 -37.00 -9.58
N TYR A 146 -4.84 -37.06 -10.62
CA TYR A 146 -4.44 -37.20 -12.01
C TYR A 146 -5.20 -36.21 -12.88
N VAL A 147 -4.49 -35.50 -13.74
CA VAL A 147 -5.08 -34.49 -14.64
C VAL A 147 -4.54 -34.70 -16.05
N PHE A 148 -5.44 -34.66 -17.03
CA PHE A 148 -5.11 -35.02 -18.41
C PHE A 148 -4.22 -33.99 -19.11
N GLU A 149 -4.53 -32.70 -18.95
CA GLU A 149 -3.89 -31.58 -19.66
C GLU A 149 -3.99 -30.28 -18.86
N ALA A 150 -3.19 -29.29 -19.22
CA ALA A 150 -3.24 -27.97 -18.60
C ALA A 150 -4.62 -27.31 -18.75
N PHE A 151 -5.13 -26.74 -17.65
CA PHE A 151 -6.43 -26.06 -17.63
C PHE A 151 -6.41 -24.82 -16.71
N TYR A 152 -7.35 -23.93 -16.95
CA TYR A 152 -7.78 -22.92 -15.98
C TYR A 152 -9.23 -23.20 -15.57
N SER A 153 -9.51 -23.05 -14.27
CA SER A 153 -10.88 -23.14 -13.75
C SER A 153 -11.73 -22.02 -14.31
N THR A 154 -12.90 -22.37 -14.86
CA THR A 154 -13.77 -21.39 -15.52
C THR A 154 -15.23 -21.61 -15.12
N PRO A 155 -15.66 -21.13 -13.91
CA PRO A 155 -17.08 -21.05 -13.60
C PRO A 155 -17.81 -20.15 -14.58
N TYR A 156 -19.12 -20.32 -14.72
CA TYR A 156 -19.97 -19.47 -15.54
C TYR A 156 -20.60 -18.38 -14.68
N VAL A 157 -20.56 -17.14 -15.13
CA VAL A 157 -21.20 -15.99 -14.49
C VAL A 157 -22.33 -15.49 -15.38
N GLU A 158 -23.55 -15.41 -14.83
CA GLU A 158 -24.70 -14.81 -15.47
C GLU A 158 -24.70 -13.29 -15.28
N GLY A 159 -25.07 -12.55 -16.32
CA GLY A 159 -25.14 -11.10 -16.32
C GLY A 159 -23.77 -10.42 -16.48
N PRO A 160 -23.69 -9.11 -16.25
CA PRO A 160 -22.47 -8.33 -16.38
C PRO A 160 -21.43 -8.75 -15.33
N THR A 161 -20.15 -8.77 -15.74
CA THR A 161 -19.02 -9.06 -14.86
C THR A 161 -17.81 -8.25 -15.29
N ASP A 162 -16.97 -7.88 -14.35
CA ASP A 162 -15.66 -7.24 -14.57
C ASP A 162 -14.51 -8.26 -14.56
N GLU A 163 -14.83 -9.55 -14.40
CA GLU A 163 -13.88 -10.65 -14.40
C GLU A 163 -13.23 -10.89 -15.77
N TRP A 164 -12.19 -11.71 -15.78
CA TRP A 164 -11.51 -12.13 -17.00
C TRP A 164 -12.35 -13.17 -17.74
N CYS A 165 -13.09 -12.74 -18.75
CA CYS A 165 -13.96 -13.55 -19.56
C CYS A 165 -13.19 -14.37 -20.61
N VAL A 166 -13.53 -15.65 -20.74
CA VAL A 166 -12.83 -16.61 -21.58
C VAL A 166 -13.65 -16.98 -22.81
N SER A 167 -13.03 -16.92 -23.98
CA SER A 167 -13.53 -17.51 -25.22
C SER A 167 -12.80 -18.82 -25.51
N THR A 168 -13.55 -19.84 -25.93
CA THR A 168 -13.01 -21.17 -26.20
C THR A 168 -13.21 -21.59 -27.65
N GLY A 169 -12.26 -22.34 -28.20
CA GLY A 169 -12.41 -23.07 -29.47
C GLY A 169 -13.30 -24.31 -29.33
N GLU A 170 -13.57 -25.00 -30.45
CA GLU A 170 -14.39 -26.21 -30.48
C GLU A 170 -13.81 -27.37 -29.63
N ASP A 171 -12.52 -27.39 -29.41
CA ASP A 171 -11.80 -28.37 -28.59
C ASP A 171 -11.72 -27.99 -27.10
N GLY A 172 -12.38 -26.89 -26.69
CA GLY A 172 -12.37 -26.38 -25.32
C GLY A 172 -11.14 -25.61 -24.95
N ARG A 173 -10.19 -25.36 -25.85
CA ARG A 173 -9.00 -24.54 -25.59
C ARG A 173 -9.39 -23.08 -25.44
N ILE A 174 -8.75 -22.41 -24.52
CA ILE A 174 -8.82 -20.96 -24.37
C ILE A 174 -8.14 -20.33 -25.58
N VAL A 175 -8.86 -19.50 -26.33
CA VAL A 175 -8.36 -18.84 -27.55
C VAL A 175 -8.32 -17.33 -27.43
N ASP A 176 -9.06 -16.77 -26.47
CA ASP A 176 -9.06 -15.34 -26.17
C ASP A 176 -9.53 -15.08 -24.74
N ILE A 177 -9.06 -14.00 -24.15
CA ILE A 177 -9.42 -13.53 -22.81
C ILE A 177 -9.65 -12.02 -22.88
N SER A 178 -10.81 -11.57 -22.39
CA SER A 178 -11.17 -10.15 -22.29
C SER A 178 -11.51 -9.77 -20.85
N ILE A 179 -11.16 -8.58 -20.43
CA ILE A 179 -11.56 -8.05 -19.12
C ILE A 179 -12.96 -7.48 -19.25
N GLY A 180 -13.88 -7.97 -18.42
CA GLY A 180 -15.28 -7.59 -18.44
C GLY A 180 -16.08 -8.25 -19.56
N GLY A 181 -17.36 -8.47 -19.30
CA GLY A 181 -18.29 -9.11 -20.24
C GLY A 181 -19.66 -9.34 -19.63
N SER A 182 -20.41 -10.28 -20.22
CA SER A 182 -21.70 -10.73 -19.71
C SER A 182 -21.93 -12.17 -20.13
N ASP A 183 -22.58 -12.94 -19.27
CA ASP A 183 -22.98 -14.31 -19.57
C ASP A 183 -21.81 -15.17 -20.07
N SER A 184 -20.71 -15.20 -19.33
CA SER A 184 -19.43 -15.74 -19.78
C SER A 184 -18.81 -16.73 -18.81
N LEU A 185 -17.91 -17.57 -19.32
CA LEU A 185 -16.93 -18.28 -18.49
C LEU A 185 -15.88 -17.28 -18.02
N VAL A 186 -15.52 -17.33 -16.73
CA VAL A 186 -14.53 -16.42 -16.14
C VAL A 186 -13.36 -17.20 -15.53
N MET A 187 -12.18 -16.61 -15.54
CA MET A 187 -10.96 -17.21 -14.94
C MET A 187 -10.95 -16.99 -13.44
N VAL A 188 -11.44 -17.94 -12.67
CA VAL A 188 -11.49 -17.89 -11.20
C VAL A 188 -11.13 -19.27 -10.64
N GLY A 189 -10.28 -19.30 -9.62
CA GLY A 189 -9.88 -20.53 -8.95
C GLY A 189 -8.54 -21.11 -9.43
N PRO A 190 -8.30 -22.43 -9.21
CA PRO A 190 -7.01 -23.02 -9.50
C PRO A 190 -6.78 -23.21 -11.00
N ALA A 191 -5.53 -22.99 -11.43
CA ALA A 191 -5.02 -23.47 -12.71
C ALA A 191 -4.20 -24.75 -12.50
N TYR A 192 -4.08 -25.54 -13.54
CA TYR A 192 -3.19 -26.70 -13.58
C TYR A 192 -2.24 -26.60 -14.77
N PHE A 193 -0.97 -26.70 -14.50
CA PHE A 193 0.09 -26.78 -15.48
C PHE A 193 0.52 -28.24 -15.64
N ASP A 194 0.33 -28.81 -16.82
CA ASP A 194 0.99 -30.07 -17.12
C ASP A 194 2.49 -29.87 -17.37
N ARG A 195 3.25 -30.92 -17.44
CA ARG A 195 4.73 -30.85 -17.63
C ARG A 195 5.10 -30.09 -18.90
N ARG A 196 4.31 -30.20 -19.95
CA ARG A 196 4.57 -29.51 -21.23
C ARG A 196 4.38 -28.00 -21.06
N PHE A 197 3.25 -27.61 -20.48
CA PHE A 197 2.94 -26.23 -20.20
C PHE A 197 3.96 -25.62 -19.23
N SER A 198 4.28 -26.31 -18.14
CA SER A 198 5.29 -25.88 -17.16
C SER A 198 6.64 -25.61 -17.80
N THR A 199 7.08 -26.50 -18.70
CA THR A 199 8.37 -26.33 -19.39
C THR A 199 8.37 -25.12 -20.32
N ALA A 200 7.27 -24.90 -21.06
CA ALA A 200 7.15 -23.74 -21.94
C ALA A 200 7.05 -22.43 -21.14
N PHE A 201 6.26 -22.43 -20.06
CA PHE A 201 6.06 -21.25 -19.21
C PHE A 201 7.34 -20.83 -18.48
N ARG A 202 8.09 -21.79 -17.93
CA ARG A 202 9.39 -21.52 -17.29
C ARG A 202 10.37 -20.82 -18.24
N ARG A 203 10.44 -21.31 -19.48
CA ARG A 203 11.30 -20.73 -20.50
C ARG A 203 10.84 -19.31 -20.85
N LEU A 204 9.54 -19.14 -21.11
CA LEU A 204 8.97 -17.84 -21.44
C LEU A 204 9.18 -16.84 -20.28
N LEU A 205 8.88 -17.25 -19.05
CA LEU A 205 9.07 -16.41 -17.89
C LEU A 205 10.53 -15.96 -17.72
N ALA A 206 11.50 -16.87 -17.99
CA ALA A 206 12.93 -16.52 -17.94
C ALA A 206 13.35 -15.54 -19.05
N GLU A 207 12.66 -15.54 -20.19
CA GLU A 207 12.94 -14.62 -21.30
C GLU A 207 12.39 -13.20 -21.04
N VAL A 208 11.25 -13.08 -20.29
CA VAL A 208 10.54 -11.79 -20.15
C VAL A 208 10.62 -11.18 -18.76
N TYR A 209 11.09 -11.92 -17.75
CA TYR A 209 10.99 -11.49 -16.35
C TYR A 209 11.64 -10.14 -16.07
N ASP A 210 12.85 -9.91 -16.60
CA ASP A 210 13.63 -8.69 -16.38
C ASP A 210 13.20 -7.51 -17.26
N LEU A 211 12.20 -7.68 -18.13
CA LEU A 211 11.66 -6.59 -18.94
C LEU A 211 10.78 -5.67 -18.09
N PRO A 212 10.95 -4.33 -18.16
CA PRO A 212 10.18 -3.38 -17.35
C PRO A 212 8.66 -3.56 -17.47
N GLU A 213 8.17 -3.83 -18.69
CA GLU A 213 6.75 -4.06 -18.96
C GLU A 213 6.16 -5.30 -18.31
N THR A 214 7.00 -6.18 -17.73
CA THR A 214 6.56 -7.39 -17.04
C THR A 214 6.32 -7.15 -15.55
N THR A 215 6.79 -6.04 -15.01
CA THR A 215 6.69 -5.72 -13.58
C THR A 215 5.25 -5.80 -13.07
N ASP A 216 4.30 -5.17 -13.75
CA ASP A 216 2.90 -5.09 -13.34
C ASP A 216 2.00 -6.21 -13.91
N LYS A 217 2.57 -7.12 -14.73
CA LYS A 217 1.81 -8.19 -15.34
C LYS A 217 1.51 -9.31 -14.35
N TYR A 218 0.27 -9.81 -14.37
CA TYR A 218 -0.06 -11.12 -13.84
C TYR A 218 0.62 -12.22 -14.68
N TRP A 219 0.83 -13.42 -14.12
CA TRP A 219 1.32 -14.55 -14.92
C TRP A 219 0.32 -14.90 -16.03
N GLU A 220 -0.95 -14.65 -15.80
CA GLU A 220 -2.04 -14.80 -16.78
C GLU A 220 -1.83 -13.87 -17.99
N ASN A 221 -1.36 -12.64 -17.79
CA ASN A 221 -1.02 -11.74 -18.91
C ASN A 221 0.13 -12.29 -19.75
N ILE A 222 1.15 -12.87 -19.09
CA ILE A 222 2.28 -13.50 -19.81
C ILE A 222 1.79 -14.69 -20.64
N TYR A 223 0.87 -15.49 -20.10
CA TYR A 223 0.21 -16.56 -20.84
C TYR A 223 -0.61 -16.01 -22.03
N LEU A 224 -1.43 -14.98 -21.81
CA LEU A 224 -2.26 -14.35 -22.82
C LEU A 224 -1.45 -13.81 -24.01
N ASP A 225 -0.35 -13.12 -23.73
CA ASP A 225 0.57 -12.61 -24.75
C ASP A 225 1.16 -13.73 -25.64
N ASN A 226 1.09 -14.99 -25.19
CA ASN A 226 1.67 -16.17 -25.85
C ASN A 226 0.64 -17.30 -26.08
N ILE A 227 -0.64 -16.97 -26.05
CA ILE A 227 -1.75 -17.95 -26.11
C ILE A 227 -1.75 -18.82 -27.38
N ALA A 228 -1.16 -18.32 -28.47
CA ALA A 228 -1.03 -19.07 -29.74
C ALA A 228 -0.09 -20.29 -29.61
N ASP A 229 0.92 -20.19 -28.76
CA ASP A 229 1.96 -21.23 -28.59
C ASP A 229 1.77 -22.03 -27.30
N MET A 230 0.99 -21.51 -26.35
CA MET A 230 0.70 -22.12 -25.06
C MET A 230 -0.77 -22.46 -24.94
N HIS A 231 -1.10 -23.70 -24.64
CA HIS A 231 -2.48 -24.18 -24.66
C HIS A 231 -2.94 -24.61 -23.28
N MET A 232 -4.03 -23.99 -22.81
CA MET A 232 -4.85 -24.44 -21.68
C MET A 232 -6.28 -24.69 -22.16
N VAL A 233 -7.00 -25.59 -21.50
CA VAL A 233 -8.44 -25.75 -21.71
C VAL A 233 -9.20 -25.01 -20.61
N ALA A 234 -10.37 -24.48 -20.96
CA ALA A 234 -11.33 -23.98 -20.00
C ALA A 234 -12.01 -25.16 -19.31
N ARG A 235 -11.81 -25.30 -17.99
CA ARG A 235 -12.43 -26.35 -17.20
C ARG A 235 -13.58 -25.78 -16.38
N ARG A 236 -14.80 -26.08 -16.81
CA ARG A 236 -16.01 -25.63 -16.10
C ARG A 236 -16.15 -26.38 -14.78
N PHE A 237 -16.42 -25.63 -13.72
CA PHE A 237 -16.81 -26.13 -12.41
C PHE A 237 -18.28 -25.79 -12.13
N PRO A 238 -18.96 -26.54 -11.23
CA PRO A 238 -20.32 -26.21 -10.80
C PRO A 238 -20.40 -24.78 -10.23
N ASP A 239 -21.53 -24.12 -10.50
CA ASP A 239 -21.76 -22.75 -10.04
C ASP A 239 -21.70 -22.67 -8.50
N GLY A 240 -21.01 -21.66 -7.95
CA GLY A 240 -20.81 -21.47 -6.53
C GLY A 240 -19.83 -22.44 -5.87
N MET A 241 -19.22 -23.38 -6.60
CA MET A 241 -18.21 -24.29 -6.04
C MET A 241 -16.92 -23.57 -5.69
N ILE A 242 -16.53 -22.61 -6.52
CA ILE A 242 -15.33 -21.79 -6.35
C ILE A 242 -15.78 -20.39 -5.96
N ASN A 243 -15.32 -19.90 -4.79
CA ASN A 243 -15.58 -18.55 -4.33
C ASN A 243 -14.24 -17.87 -4.11
N GLU A 244 -14.00 -16.81 -4.85
CA GLU A 244 -12.87 -15.92 -4.69
C GLU A 244 -13.34 -14.65 -3.98
N PHE A 245 -12.54 -14.16 -3.04
CA PHE A 245 -12.91 -12.96 -2.29
C PHE A 245 -11.97 -11.83 -2.65
N ASP A 246 -12.46 -10.84 -3.33
CA ASP A 246 -11.71 -9.65 -3.72
C ASP A 246 -11.84 -8.50 -2.73
N SER A 247 -12.94 -8.49 -1.98
CA SER A 247 -13.26 -7.47 -1.00
C SER A 247 -13.85 -8.08 0.28
N LEU A 248 -14.00 -7.26 1.31
CA LEU A 248 -14.71 -7.66 2.53
C LEU A 248 -16.19 -7.89 2.27
N ASP A 249 -16.78 -7.22 1.31
CA ASP A 249 -18.20 -7.38 0.97
C ASP A 249 -18.46 -8.74 0.35
N ASP A 250 -17.57 -9.26 -0.49
CA ASP A 250 -17.68 -10.64 -1.03
C ASP A 250 -17.69 -11.68 0.10
N VAL A 251 -16.83 -11.48 1.11
CA VAL A 251 -16.81 -12.38 2.27
C VAL A 251 -18.09 -12.25 3.09
N ARG A 252 -18.64 -11.05 3.26
CA ARG A 252 -19.90 -10.80 4.00
C ARG A 252 -21.10 -11.44 3.29
N ASP A 253 -21.16 -11.34 1.98
CA ASP A 253 -22.21 -11.96 1.18
C ASP A 253 -22.15 -13.48 1.29
N PHE A 254 -20.97 -14.05 1.28
CA PHE A 254 -20.75 -15.48 1.42
C PHE A 254 -20.92 -16.01 2.85
N ASP A 255 -20.43 -15.28 3.86
CA ASP A 255 -20.53 -15.58 5.29
C ASP A 255 -21.09 -14.38 6.07
N PRO A 256 -22.41 -14.27 6.19
CA PRO A 256 -23.06 -13.15 6.91
C PRO A 256 -22.66 -13.03 8.39
N ALA A 257 -22.06 -14.07 8.98
CA ALA A 257 -21.57 -14.05 10.34
C ALA A 257 -20.11 -13.59 10.45
N PHE A 258 -19.41 -13.44 9.32
CA PHE A 258 -17.98 -13.16 9.27
C PHE A 258 -17.59 -11.93 10.10
N ILE A 259 -18.22 -10.78 9.85
CA ILE A 259 -17.90 -9.51 10.52
C ILE A 259 -18.05 -9.60 12.04
N ARG A 260 -19.07 -10.33 12.53
CA ARG A 260 -19.26 -10.56 13.97
C ARG A 260 -18.16 -11.41 14.58
N ASN A 261 -17.67 -12.40 13.83
CA ASN A 261 -16.79 -13.46 14.30
C ASN A 261 -15.33 -13.22 13.98
N VAL A 262 -15.02 -12.26 13.08
CA VAL A 262 -13.64 -11.98 12.71
C VAL A 262 -12.87 -11.45 13.92
N ASP A 263 -11.71 -12.04 14.19
CA ASP A 263 -10.78 -11.54 15.19
C ASP A 263 -10.01 -10.36 14.57
N SER A 264 -10.31 -9.13 15.03
CA SER A 264 -9.72 -7.89 14.52
C SER A 264 -9.73 -6.80 15.58
N GLN A 265 -8.54 -6.32 15.90
CA GLN A 265 -8.34 -5.19 16.79
C GLN A 265 -8.87 -3.88 16.16
N ALA A 266 -8.74 -3.71 14.85
CA ALA A 266 -9.24 -2.52 14.17
C ALA A 266 -10.75 -2.38 14.32
N PHE A 267 -11.51 -3.47 14.12
CA PHE A 267 -12.95 -3.47 14.35
C PHE A 267 -13.30 -3.21 15.82
N ASP A 268 -12.58 -3.82 16.76
CA ASP A 268 -12.81 -3.58 18.20
C ASP A 268 -12.55 -2.12 18.58
N ARG A 269 -11.50 -1.51 18.06
CA ARG A 269 -11.16 -0.10 18.26
C ARG A 269 -12.24 0.83 17.70
N ILE A 270 -12.75 0.54 16.50
CA ILE A 270 -13.83 1.30 15.86
C ILE A 270 -15.11 1.22 16.72
N VAL A 271 -15.52 0.00 17.10
CA VAL A 271 -16.70 -0.24 17.93
C VAL A 271 -16.61 0.48 19.28
N ALA A 272 -15.47 0.35 19.97
CA ALA A 272 -15.23 0.99 21.25
C ALA A 272 -15.24 2.53 21.15
N THR A 273 -14.68 3.08 20.08
CA THR A 273 -14.56 4.53 19.89
C THR A 273 -15.89 5.16 19.50
N LEU A 274 -16.64 4.54 18.58
CA LEU A 274 -17.84 5.12 17.99
C LEU A 274 -19.13 4.66 18.70
N GLY A 275 -19.07 3.62 19.55
CA GLY A 275 -20.23 3.08 20.25
C GLY A 275 -21.23 2.40 19.32
N CYS A 276 -20.76 1.81 18.22
CA CYS A 276 -21.55 1.08 17.22
C CYS A 276 -21.38 -0.43 17.35
N SER A 277 -22.15 -1.22 16.60
CA SER A 277 -21.87 -2.65 16.41
C SER A 277 -20.93 -2.87 15.23
N ARG A 278 -20.33 -4.05 15.10
CA ARG A 278 -19.48 -4.38 13.96
C ARG A 278 -20.25 -4.41 12.64
N GLU A 279 -21.53 -4.80 12.71
CA GLU A 279 -22.45 -4.84 11.58
C GLU A 279 -22.83 -3.46 11.03
N ASP A 280 -22.71 -2.42 11.87
CA ASP A 280 -22.95 -1.03 11.45
C ASP A 280 -21.80 -0.47 10.59
N ILE A 281 -20.65 -1.15 10.57
CA ILE A 281 -19.45 -0.72 9.81
C ILE A 281 -19.60 -1.20 8.38
N HIS A 282 -19.58 -0.29 7.41
CA HIS A 282 -19.76 -0.58 5.98
C HIS A 282 -18.92 0.35 5.12
N ASP A 283 -18.96 0.17 3.78
CA ASP A 283 -18.21 0.97 2.78
C ASP A 283 -16.71 1.05 3.07
N LEU A 284 -16.14 -0.10 3.48
CA LEU A 284 -14.72 -0.21 3.79
C LEU A 284 -13.89 -0.15 2.51
N SER A 285 -12.97 0.80 2.44
CA SER A 285 -12.05 0.92 1.32
C SER A 285 -10.69 1.48 1.74
N PRO A 286 -9.59 1.01 1.12
CA PRO A 286 -8.29 1.58 1.39
C PRO A 286 -8.24 3.01 0.85
N ILE A 287 -7.70 3.93 1.66
CA ILE A 287 -7.29 5.25 1.17
C ILE A 287 -5.88 5.09 0.59
N LYS A 288 -5.55 5.85 -0.47
CA LYS A 288 -4.20 5.85 -1.05
C LYS A 288 -3.19 6.04 0.08
N GLN A 289 -2.28 5.11 0.22
CA GLN A 289 -1.36 5.05 1.35
C GLN A 289 -0.42 6.25 1.34
N GLY A 290 -0.29 6.90 2.50
CA GLY A 290 0.89 7.72 2.79
C GLY A 290 2.10 6.79 3.00
N LEU A 291 3.30 7.34 2.88
CA LEU A 291 4.56 6.59 3.02
C LEU A 291 4.72 5.92 4.40
N THR A 292 4.09 6.49 5.43
CA THR A 292 4.29 6.12 6.84
C THR A 292 3.11 5.40 7.50
N ASN A 293 1.89 5.50 6.94
CA ASN A 293 0.67 5.03 7.59
C ASN A 293 -0.29 4.34 6.62
N LEU A 294 -1.00 3.32 7.10
CA LEU A 294 -2.04 2.62 6.37
C LEU A 294 -3.40 3.20 6.77
N SER A 295 -4.19 3.66 5.82
CA SER A 295 -5.47 4.31 6.09
C SER A 295 -6.62 3.62 5.37
N CYS A 296 -7.74 3.46 6.09
CA CYS A 296 -8.96 2.85 5.59
C CYS A 296 -10.14 3.81 5.82
N HIS A 297 -10.88 4.10 4.75
CA HIS A 297 -12.19 4.73 4.83
C HIS A 297 -13.23 3.71 5.28
N PHE A 298 -14.19 4.14 6.08
CA PHE A 298 -15.37 3.35 6.42
C PHE A 298 -16.54 4.26 6.83
N ALA A 299 -17.74 3.71 6.81
CA ALA A 299 -18.94 4.41 7.25
C ALA A 299 -19.63 3.69 8.42
N VAL A 300 -20.29 4.47 9.26
CA VAL A 300 -21.22 4.00 10.30
C VAL A 300 -22.50 4.82 10.21
N GLY A 301 -23.59 4.19 9.78
CA GLY A 301 -24.83 4.89 9.41
C GLY A 301 -24.59 5.82 8.23
N THR A 302 -24.79 7.13 8.40
CA THR A 302 -24.55 8.14 7.35
C THR A 302 -23.28 8.95 7.56
N LYS A 303 -22.43 8.56 8.49
CA LYS A 303 -21.21 9.28 8.82
C LYS A 303 -20.01 8.48 8.34
N GLU A 304 -19.07 9.19 7.75
CA GLU A 304 -17.85 8.62 7.16
C GLU A 304 -16.64 8.91 8.04
N TYR A 305 -15.72 7.97 8.08
CA TYR A 305 -14.56 7.98 8.96
C TYR A 305 -13.31 7.45 8.27
N VAL A 306 -12.17 7.73 8.88
CA VAL A 306 -10.87 7.16 8.54
C VAL A 306 -10.32 6.43 9.75
N TYR A 307 -9.98 5.16 9.58
CA TYR A 307 -9.12 4.42 10.50
C TYR A 307 -7.70 4.45 9.97
N ARG A 308 -6.76 5.00 10.75
CA ARG A 308 -5.33 5.00 10.45
C ARG A 308 -4.64 3.98 11.32
N HIS A 309 -3.92 3.06 10.66
CA HIS A 309 -3.06 2.07 11.29
C HIS A 309 -1.60 2.48 11.09
N PRO A 310 -0.75 2.47 12.14
CA PRO A 310 0.67 2.80 11.98
C PRO A 310 1.36 1.79 11.06
N GLY A 311 2.19 2.27 10.15
CA GLY A 311 3.04 1.42 9.32
C GLY A 311 4.08 0.67 10.17
N GLU A 312 4.50 -0.49 9.69
CA GLU A 312 5.51 -1.29 10.39
C GLU A 312 6.83 -0.53 10.53
N GLY A 313 7.36 -0.48 11.75
CA GLY A 313 8.64 0.18 12.05
C GLY A 313 8.58 1.70 12.17
N THR A 314 7.46 2.37 11.84
CA THR A 314 7.33 3.84 11.94
C THR A 314 7.38 4.35 13.37
N ASN A 315 7.05 3.54 14.37
CA ASN A 315 7.18 3.87 15.79
C ASN A 315 8.63 4.14 16.25
N LYS A 316 9.62 3.79 15.43
CA LYS A 316 11.04 4.12 15.70
C LYS A 316 11.40 5.54 15.28
N VAL A 317 10.61 6.15 14.40
CA VAL A 317 10.89 7.45 13.77
C VAL A 317 9.89 8.51 14.24
N ILE A 318 8.64 8.11 14.48
CA ILE A 318 7.54 9.01 14.84
C ILE A 318 7.21 8.84 16.33
N ASP A 319 7.26 9.96 17.07
CA ASP A 319 6.78 10.03 18.45
C ASP A 319 5.26 10.12 18.46
N ARG A 320 4.60 8.97 18.62
CA ARG A 320 3.14 8.83 18.57
C ARG A 320 2.42 9.58 19.68
N GLN A 321 3.05 9.69 20.85
CA GLN A 321 2.49 10.47 21.95
C GLN A 321 2.51 11.97 21.63
N ALA A 322 3.63 12.48 21.14
CA ALA A 322 3.73 13.88 20.74
C ALA A 322 2.76 14.22 19.60
N GLU A 323 2.63 13.36 18.59
CA GLU A 323 1.67 13.49 17.51
C GLU A 323 0.23 13.58 18.03
N LEU A 324 -0.18 12.67 18.91
CA LEU A 324 -1.53 12.66 19.47
C LEU A 324 -1.83 13.93 20.29
N LEU A 325 -0.88 14.37 21.13
CA LEU A 325 -1.04 15.59 21.94
C LEU A 325 -1.15 16.82 21.05
N ALA A 326 -0.36 16.91 19.98
CA ALA A 326 -0.43 17.98 19.01
C ALA A 326 -1.79 18.00 18.29
N GLN A 327 -2.29 16.85 17.86
CA GLN A 327 -3.59 16.74 17.20
C GLN A 327 -4.76 17.08 18.14
N GLN A 328 -4.69 16.68 19.41
CA GLN A 328 -5.64 17.10 20.43
C GLN A 328 -5.64 18.62 20.64
N LEU A 329 -4.46 19.23 20.66
CA LEU A 329 -4.30 20.67 20.72
C LEU A 329 -4.96 21.34 19.50
N ALA A 330 -4.63 20.87 18.29
CA ALA A 330 -5.22 21.38 17.06
C ALA A 330 -6.76 21.30 17.05
N SER A 331 -7.30 20.20 17.53
CA SER A 331 -8.75 20.02 17.64
C SER A 331 -9.36 21.02 18.63
N ARG A 332 -8.72 21.26 19.80
CA ARG A 332 -9.19 22.27 20.78
C ARG A 332 -9.14 23.69 20.21
N LEU A 333 -8.13 24.00 19.42
CA LEU A 333 -7.97 25.31 18.76
C LEU A 333 -8.88 25.47 17.53
N GLY A 334 -9.58 24.41 17.08
CA GLY A 334 -10.40 24.42 15.88
C GLY A 334 -9.59 24.46 14.59
N LEU A 335 -8.36 23.94 14.60
CA LEU A 335 -7.48 23.83 13.43
C LEU A 335 -7.62 22.47 12.74
N ASP A 336 -7.96 21.41 13.49
CA ASP A 336 -8.32 20.09 12.99
C ASP A 336 -9.74 19.72 13.42
N HIS A 337 -10.67 19.68 12.47
CA HIS A 337 -12.07 19.31 12.70
C HIS A 337 -12.33 17.80 12.52
N THR A 338 -11.32 17.04 12.15
CA THR A 338 -11.45 15.62 11.81
C THR A 338 -11.22 14.71 13.00
N PHE A 339 -10.32 15.07 13.90
CA PHE A 339 -9.88 14.22 14.98
C PHE A 339 -11.02 13.75 15.90
N ILE A 340 -11.08 12.44 16.18
CA ILE A 340 -12.02 11.83 17.12
C ILE A 340 -11.26 11.19 18.28
N HIS A 341 -10.37 10.23 17.97
CA HIS A 341 -9.64 9.48 18.98
C HIS A 341 -8.35 8.90 18.41
N GLY A 342 -7.36 8.68 19.27
CA GLY A 342 -6.12 8.00 18.93
C GLY A 342 -5.50 7.36 20.17
N ASP A 343 -4.63 6.40 19.94
CA ASP A 343 -3.90 5.69 20.98
C ASP A 343 -2.41 6.07 20.91
N PRO A 344 -1.81 6.55 22.01
CA PRO A 344 -0.41 6.99 22.03
C PRO A 344 0.61 5.84 22.04
N GLU A 345 0.21 4.63 22.48
CA GLU A 345 1.10 3.47 22.58
C GLU A 345 1.16 2.75 21.23
N ASP A 346 -0.02 2.39 20.70
CA ASP A 346 -0.14 1.67 19.44
C ASP A 346 -0.12 2.58 18.20
N GLY A 347 -0.41 3.89 18.36
CA GLY A 347 -0.36 4.89 17.28
C GLY A 347 -1.51 4.85 16.28
N TRP A 348 -2.57 4.06 16.50
CA TRP A 348 -3.76 4.08 15.64
C TRP A 348 -4.63 5.31 15.93
N LYS A 349 -5.37 5.75 14.92
CA LYS A 349 -6.27 6.91 15.03
C LYS A 349 -7.59 6.67 14.30
N ILE A 350 -8.65 7.32 14.78
CA ILE A 350 -9.95 7.45 14.10
C ILE A 350 -10.22 8.94 13.91
N SER A 351 -10.51 9.32 12.68
CA SER A 351 -10.86 10.68 12.28
C SER A 351 -12.15 10.67 11.45
N ARG A 352 -12.83 11.82 11.37
CA ARG A 352 -13.93 12.00 10.41
C ARG A 352 -13.37 12.09 9.01
N PHE A 353 -14.01 11.42 8.07
CA PHE A 353 -13.73 11.63 6.66
C PHE A 353 -14.49 12.89 6.19
N ILE A 354 -13.83 13.75 5.45
CA ILE A 354 -14.44 14.93 4.85
C ILE A 354 -14.62 14.69 3.35
N SER A 355 -15.84 14.35 2.97
CA SER A 355 -16.18 14.07 1.57
C SER A 355 -15.99 15.34 0.71
N ASN A 356 -15.47 15.16 -0.49
CA ASN A 356 -15.18 16.25 -1.45
C ASN A 356 -14.19 17.32 -0.93
N ALA A 357 -13.37 16.98 0.06
CA ALA A 357 -12.24 17.82 0.40
C ALA A 357 -11.19 17.78 -0.74
N ARG A 358 -10.52 18.89 -0.92
CA ARG A 358 -9.36 19.02 -1.80
C ARG A 358 -8.20 19.68 -1.06
N ASP A 359 -7.05 19.59 -1.65
CA ASP A 359 -5.85 20.26 -1.15
C ASP A 359 -5.98 21.78 -1.20
N LEU A 360 -5.12 22.46 -0.44
CA LEU A 360 -5.02 23.93 -0.44
C LEU A 360 -4.55 24.42 -1.81
N ASP A 361 -5.27 25.39 -2.38
CA ASP A 361 -4.85 26.10 -3.59
C ASP A 361 -4.07 27.36 -3.22
N VAL A 362 -2.75 27.30 -3.30
CA VAL A 362 -1.85 28.43 -3.01
C VAL A 362 -1.95 29.57 -4.04
N ALA A 363 -2.55 29.33 -5.20
CA ALA A 363 -2.84 30.40 -6.17
C ALA A 363 -4.05 31.26 -5.73
N SER A 364 -4.89 30.75 -4.83
CA SER A 364 -5.99 31.49 -4.23
C SER A 364 -5.49 32.32 -3.04
N ALA A 365 -5.42 33.65 -3.21
CA ALA A 365 -5.02 34.55 -2.11
C ALA A 365 -5.88 34.37 -0.84
N HIS A 366 -7.16 34.05 -0.98
CA HIS A 366 -8.05 33.78 0.16
C HIS A 366 -7.67 32.49 0.91
N GLU A 367 -7.27 31.44 0.19
CA GLU A 367 -6.88 30.18 0.82
C GLU A 367 -5.49 30.29 1.46
N LEU A 368 -4.56 30.97 0.78
CA LEU A 368 -3.25 31.28 1.33
C LEU A 368 -3.37 32.13 2.62
N GLU A 369 -4.24 33.14 2.63
CA GLU A 369 -4.53 33.92 3.85
C GLU A 369 -5.12 33.03 4.96
N SER A 370 -6.00 32.10 4.60
CA SER A 370 -6.61 31.16 5.54
C SER A 370 -5.58 30.21 6.16
N ALA A 371 -4.64 29.70 5.36
CA ALA A 371 -3.53 28.88 5.82
C ALA A 371 -2.63 29.65 6.80
N MET A 372 -2.19 30.86 6.44
CA MET A 372 -1.35 31.68 7.31
C MET A 372 -2.07 32.14 8.59
N ARG A 373 -3.40 32.22 8.57
CA ARG A 373 -4.19 32.48 9.77
C ARG A 373 -4.26 31.26 10.71
N ILE A 374 -4.33 30.04 10.14
CA ILE A 374 -4.24 28.76 10.89
C ILE A 374 -2.88 28.70 11.60
N ASP A 375 -1.82 28.93 10.85
CA ASP A 375 -0.44 28.98 11.33
C ASP A 375 -0.29 29.98 12.49
N ARG A 376 -0.67 31.21 12.28
CA ARG A 376 -0.64 32.24 13.32
C ARG A 376 -1.48 31.88 14.55
N THR A 377 -2.66 31.27 14.38
CA THR A 377 -3.52 30.87 15.49
C THR A 377 -2.84 29.81 16.36
N LEU A 378 -2.10 28.88 15.73
CA LEU A 378 -1.30 27.89 16.42
C LEU A 378 -0.16 28.56 17.19
N HIS A 379 0.62 29.40 16.54
CA HIS A 379 1.79 30.07 17.13
C HIS A 379 1.41 31.00 18.30
N GLU A 380 0.30 31.74 18.19
CA GLU A 380 -0.18 32.66 19.22
C GLU A 380 -1.02 31.98 20.33
N SER A 381 -1.21 30.65 20.27
CA SER A 381 -2.05 29.93 21.24
C SER A 381 -1.50 29.98 22.67
N GLY A 382 -0.20 30.22 22.86
CA GLY A 382 0.48 30.20 24.15
C GLY A 382 0.66 28.79 24.73
N GLU A 383 0.33 27.76 23.97
CA GLU A 383 0.52 26.37 24.37
C GLU A 383 1.99 25.94 24.22
N ILE A 384 2.37 24.93 25.00
CA ILE A 384 3.73 24.38 24.96
C ILE A 384 3.65 22.90 24.60
N MET A 385 4.33 22.52 23.52
CA MET A 385 4.53 21.12 23.15
C MET A 385 5.81 20.58 23.78
N GLU A 386 5.80 19.34 24.24
CA GLU A 386 6.99 18.71 24.83
C GLU A 386 8.08 18.46 23.79
N ARG A 387 7.67 18.06 22.57
CA ARG A 387 8.60 17.85 21.45
C ARG A 387 9.13 19.18 20.93
N ARG A 388 10.41 19.17 20.58
CA ARG A 388 11.04 20.24 19.78
C ARG A 388 11.32 19.71 18.39
N PHE A 389 11.13 20.57 17.40
CA PHE A 389 11.49 20.29 16.02
C PHE A 389 12.45 21.38 15.52
N ASP A 390 13.46 20.95 14.78
CA ASP A 390 14.42 21.82 14.11
C ASP A 390 14.82 21.21 12.77
N PHE A 391 14.64 21.95 11.69
CA PHE A 391 14.91 21.47 10.35
C PHE A 391 16.37 21.06 10.13
N ILE A 392 17.33 21.74 10.76
CA ILE A 392 18.74 21.34 10.62
C ILE A 392 18.98 19.98 11.28
N SER A 393 18.50 19.80 12.52
CA SER A 393 18.62 18.53 13.24
C SER A 393 17.95 17.38 12.47
N GLN A 394 16.77 17.64 11.91
CA GLN A 394 16.03 16.66 11.11
C GLN A 394 16.77 16.33 9.79
N GLY A 395 17.27 17.34 9.09
CA GLY A 395 18.05 17.16 7.87
C GLY A 395 19.35 16.38 8.12
N LEU A 396 20.05 16.66 9.21
CA LEU A 396 21.25 15.89 9.60
C LEU A 396 20.92 14.43 9.93
N THR A 397 19.71 14.15 10.44
CA THR A 397 19.23 12.77 10.63
C THR A 397 19.05 12.05 9.29
N TYR A 398 18.46 12.71 8.31
CA TYR A 398 18.34 12.14 6.94
C TYR A 398 19.71 11.97 6.28
N GLU A 399 20.61 12.93 6.44
CA GLU A 399 21.99 12.82 5.95
C GLU A 399 22.71 11.61 6.55
N ALA A 400 22.53 11.34 7.84
CA ALA A 400 23.10 10.17 8.50
C ALA A 400 22.57 8.86 7.91
N LEU A 401 21.27 8.77 7.64
CA LEU A 401 20.66 7.60 6.98
C LEU A 401 21.20 7.38 5.57
N LEU A 402 21.40 8.44 4.79
CA LEU A 402 22.01 8.35 3.47
C LEU A 402 23.46 7.85 3.54
N ASN A 403 24.23 8.36 4.50
CA ASN A 403 25.63 7.97 4.69
C ASN A 403 25.82 6.51 5.13
N GLU A 404 24.80 5.86 5.71
CA GLU A 404 24.81 4.41 5.97
C GLU A 404 24.88 3.59 4.67
N GLN A 405 24.36 4.13 3.58
CA GLN A 405 24.39 3.50 2.25
C GLN A 405 25.63 3.87 1.42
N GLY A 406 26.34 4.93 1.83
CA GLY A 406 27.54 5.46 1.19
C GLY A 406 27.62 6.99 1.30
N PRO A 407 28.78 7.60 1.04
CA PRO A 407 28.93 9.05 1.09
C PRO A 407 28.04 9.73 0.04
N ILE A 408 27.45 10.86 0.42
CA ILE A 408 26.68 11.69 -0.51
C ILE A 408 27.62 12.34 -1.50
N ASP A 409 27.70 11.81 -2.72
CA ASP A 409 28.53 12.30 -3.82
C ASP A 409 27.68 13.11 -4.83
N ILE A 410 27.09 14.21 -4.35
CA ILE A 410 26.31 15.13 -5.19
C ILE A 410 27.11 16.42 -5.37
N PRO A 411 27.39 16.84 -6.62
CA PRO A 411 28.13 18.08 -6.87
C PRO A 411 27.47 19.29 -6.20
N GLY A 412 28.26 20.06 -5.44
CA GLY A 412 27.78 21.27 -4.75
C GLY A 412 27.04 21.04 -3.44
N TYR A 413 26.75 19.79 -3.05
CA TYR A 413 26.02 19.50 -1.81
C TYR A 413 26.70 20.03 -0.55
N ALA A 414 28.01 19.80 -0.42
CA ALA A 414 28.77 20.27 0.75
C ALA A 414 28.77 21.80 0.88
N GLU A 415 28.91 22.51 -0.25
CA GLU A 415 28.85 23.98 -0.27
C GLU A 415 27.44 24.49 0.12
N LEU A 416 26.39 23.87 -0.42
CA LEU A 416 25.01 24.20 -0.07
C LEU A 416 24.77 24.00 1.42
N LYS A 417 25.19 22.88 1.98
CA LYS A 417 25.09 22.57 3.40
C LYS A 417 25.76 23.63 4.26
N ASP A 418 27.03 23.99 3.95
CA ASP A 418 27.77 24.99 4.71
C ASP A 418 27.03 26.35 4.68
N LYS A 419 26.48 26.74 3.54
CA LYS A 419 25.70 27.97 3.41
C LYS A 419 24.42 27.94 4.25
N VAL A 420 23.69 26.79 4.21
CA VAL A 420 22.46 26.60 4.98
C VAL A 420 22.72 26.62 6.48
N LEU A 421 23.79 25.97 6.95
CA LEU A 421 24.19 26.02 8.38
C LEU A 421 24.52 27.45 8.82
N ARG A 422 25.28 28.17 8.01
CA ARG A 422 25.58 29.58 8.25
C ARG A 422 24.31 30.46 8.27
N LEU A 423 23.36 30.19 7.37
CA LEU A 423 22.09 30.90 7.33
C LEU A 423 21.26 30.63 8.60
N LYS A 424 21.32 29.39 9.12
CA LYS A 424 20.65 29.04 10.38
C LYS A 424 21.25 29.81 11.56
N ASP A 425 22.60 29.95 11.63
CA ASP A 425 23.24 30.74 12.67
C ASP A 425 22.74 32.21 12.67
N PHE A 426 22.60 32.82 11.48
CA PHE A 426 22.03 34.15 11.37
C PHE A 426 20.57 34.23 11.79
N ALA A 427 19.76 33.23 11.41
CA ALA A 427 18.35 33.16 11.80
C ALA A 427 18.18 32.99 13.31
N ASP A 428 19.05 32.22 13.97
CA ASP A 428 19.04 32.06 15.42
C ASP A 428 19.42 33.39 16.16
N ASP A 429 20.31 34.18 15.60
CA ASP A 429 20.68 35.48 16.11
C ASP A 429 19.54 36.53 16.03
N ASP A 430 18.52 36.32 15.20
CA ASP A 430 17.30 37.14 15.18
C ASP A 430 16.48 36.99 16.49
N GLY A 431 16.66 35.89 17.24
CA GLY A 431 16.24 35.75 18.65
C GLY A 431 14.74 35.49 18.85
N TYR A 432 14.06 34.89 17.89
CA TYR A 432 12.65 34.50 18.06
C TYR A 432 12.50 33.33 19.06
N ALA A 433 11.52 33.44 19.93
CA ALA A 433 11.18 32.35 20.85
C ALA A 433 10.48 31.23 20.11
N PRO A 434 10.75 29.96 20.44
CA PRO A 434 10.04 28.82 19.84
C PRO A 434 8.54 28.88 20.12
N VAL A 435 7.74 28.55 19.11
CA VAL A 435 6.27 28.50 19.13
C VAL A 435 5.78 27.09 18.77
N PRO A 436 4.57 26.69 19.18
CA PRO A 436 3.98 25.44 18.71
C PRO A 436 3.74 25.50 17.21
N SER A 437 4.33 24.58 16.44
CA SER A 437 4.32 24.58 14.98
C SER A 437 3.96 23.20 14.45
N HIS A 438 3.43 23.15 13.22
CA HIS A 438 3.09 21.92 12.52
C HIS A 438 4.34 21.24 11.92
N ASN A 439 5.23 22.02 11.35
CA ASN A 439 6.50 21.66 10.71
C ASN A 439 6.42 20.86 9.41
N ASP A 440 5.25 20.30 9.09
CA ASP A 440 4.91 19.69 7.79
C ASP A 440 3.73 20.44 7.16
N PHE A 441 3.85 21.77 7.12
CA PHE A 441 2.82 22.70 6.69
C PHE A 441 2.76 22.74 5.15
N TYR A 442 2.04 21.80 4.58
CA TYR A 442 2.06 21.45 3.17
C TYR A 442 0.64 21.35 2.61
N THR A 443 0.47 21.64 1.34
CA THR A 443 -0.87 21.82 0.72
C THR A 443 -1.81 20.64 0.88
N ALA A 444 -1.31 19.40 0.77
CA ALA A 444 -2.13 18.19 0.91
C ALA A 444 -2.49 17.87 2.37
N ASN A 445 -1.85 18.51 3.35
CA ASN A 445 -2.25 18.40 4.75
C ASN A 445 -3.42 19.33 5.10
N PHE A 446 -3.93 20.11 4.15
CA PHE A 446 -5.14 20.89 4.31
C PHE A 446 -6.32 20.22 3.62
N LEU A 447 -7.40 20.03 4.36
CA LEU A 447 -8.68 19.61 3.81
C LEU A 447 -9.57 20.82 3.60
N VAL A 448 -9.67 21.26 2.35
CA VAL A 448 -10.45 22.45 1.98
C VAL A 448 -11.79 22.06 1.39
N THR A 449 -12.87 22.67 1.90
CA THR A 449 -14.24 22.51 1.38
C THR A 449 -14.89 23.87 1.19
N SER A 450 -15.99 23.92 0.44
CA SER A 450 -16.79 25.14 0.28
C SER A 450 -17.68 25.48 1.49
N GLN A 451 -17.76 24.60 2.48
CA GLN A 451 -18.77 24.69 3.54
C GLN A 451 -18.17 24.98 4.93
N ALA A 452 -16.86 24.80 5.11
CA ALA A 452 -16.19 24.98 6.39
C ALA A 452 -14.79 25.56 6.19
N PRO A 453 -14.21 26.18 7.24
CA PRO A 453 -12.78 26.54 7.22
C PRO A 453 -11.91 25.31 6.93
N PRO A 454 -10.72 25.50 6.33
CA PRO A 454 -9.77 24.39 6.13
C PRO A 454 -9.44 23.69 7.45
N SER A 455 -9.31 22.35 7.40
CA SER A 455 -8.73 21.56 8.49
C SER A 455 -7.29 21.23 8.15
N LEU A 456 -6.38 21.40 9.11
CA LEU A 456 -5.00 21.00 9.01
C LEU A 456 -4.82 19.64 9.71
N ILE A 457 -4.31 18.65 8.98
CA ILE A 457 -4.15 17.27 9.42
C ILE A 457 -2.68 16.86 9.39
N ASP A 458 -2.38 15.67 9.89
CA ASP A 458 -1.06 15.02 9.87
C ASP A 458 0.02 15.72 10.71
N TRP A 459 -0.17 15.68 12.01
CA TRP A 459 0.62 16.37 13.04
C TRP A 459 1.88 15.58 13.49
N GLU A 460 2.41 14.68 12.65
CA GLU A 460 3.49 13.78 13.04
C GLU A 460 4.85 14.47 13.27
N TYR A 461 5.07 15.66 12.67
CA TYR A 461 6.26 16.49 12.89
C TYR A 461 6.02 17.65 13.87
N ALA A 462 4.81 17.78 14.40
CA ALA A 462 4.46 18.90 15.25
C ALA A 462 5.33 18.98 16.50
N GLY A 463 5.68 20.21 16.89
CA GLY A 463 6.53 20.49 18.05
C GLY A 463 6.84 21.98 18.18
N MET A 464 7.53 22.34 19.24
CA MET A 464 8.05 23.71 19.40
C MET A 464 9.12 23.95 18.35
N SER A 465 8.96 24.96 17.51
CA SER A 465 9.87 25.33 16.44
C SER A 465 9.95 26.84 16.29
N ASP A 466 10.70 27.30 15.30
CA ASP A 466 10.79 28.72 14.98
C ASP A 466 9.49 29.26 14.37
N ILE A 467 9.21 30.54 14.59
CA ILE A 467 8.04 31.24 14.08
C ILE A 467 7.89 31.18 12.54
N ALA A 468 8.98 30.98 11.80
CA ALA A 468 9.00 30.89 10.35
C ALA A 468 9.00 29.45 9.82
N SER A 469 8.92 28.45 10.72
CA SER A 469 9.04 27.03 10.39
C SER A 469 7.94 26.58 9.43
N ASP A 470 6.67 26.85 9.73
CA ASP A 470 5.53 26.43 8.95
C ASP A 470 5.45 27.14 7.59
N PHE A 471 5.77 28.44 7.58
CA PHE A 471 5.95 29.17 6.32
C PHE A 471 7.05 28.56 5.45
N GLY A 472 8.20 28.22 6.07
CA GLY A 472 9.32 27.60 5.37
C GLY A 472 8.93 26.27 4.72
N ALA A 473 8.19 25.42 5.45
CA ALA A 473 7.67 24.15 4.94
C ALA A 473 6.73 24.37 3.75
N LEU A 474 5.79 25.32 3.85
CA LEU A 474 4.84 25.63 2.78
C LEU A 474 5.55 26.12 1.51
N VAL A 475 6.47 27.07 1.65
CA VAL A 475 7.18 27.67 0.51
C VAL A 475 8.14 26.68 -0.14
N ALA A 476 8.73 25.77 0.65
CA ALA A 476 9.58 24.71 0.11
C ALA A 476 8.81 23.63 -0.65
N SER A 477 7.61 23.28 -0.18
CA SER A 477 6.81 22.18 -0.73
C SER A 477 5.86 22.59 -1.86
N ALA A 478 5.33 23.82 -1.82
CA ALA A 478 4.38 24.30 -2.81
C ALA A 478 5.09 25.14 -3.91
N GLU A 479 4.46 25.20 -5.08
CA GLU A 479 4.94 26.02 -6.20
C GLU A 479 4.51 27.49 -6.05
N LEU A 480 4.92 28.14 -4.95
CA LEU A 480 4.65 29.55 -4.77
C LEU A 480 5.62 30.40 -5.60
N THR A 481 5.09 31.44 -6.25
CA THR A 481 5.92 32.51 -6.78
C THR A 481 6.46 33.37 -5.63
N ASP A 482 7.51 34.17 -5.88
CA ASP A 482 8.05 35.06 -4.87
C ASP A 482 6.99 36.07 -4.37
N GLU A 483 6.11 36.56 -5.26
CA GLU A 483 5.01 37.44 -4.89
C GLU A 483 4.01 36.76 -3.93
N GLN A 484 3.69 35.49 -4.18
CA GLN A 484 2.81 34.72 -3.30
C GLN A 484 3.47 34.45 -1.94
N ALA A 485 4.77 34.12 -1.92
CA ALA A 485 5.53 33.96 -0.67
C ALA A 485 5.54 35.27 0.14
N GLU A 486 5.76 36.40 -0.51
CA GLU A 486 5.68 37.72 0.13
C GLU A 486 4.27 38.03 0.66
N GLN A 487 3.23 37.67 -0.07
CA GLN A 487 1.85 37.80 0.39
C GLN A 487 1.58 36.90 1.61
N ALA A 488 2.10 35.67 1.62
CA ALA A 488 1.96 34.76 2.77
C ALA A 488 2.56 35.38 4.04
N ILE A 489 3.75 35.99 3.96
CA ILE A 489 4.37 36.69 5.09
C ILE A 489 3.46 37.85 5.55
N GLN A 490 2.89 38.64 4.63
CA GLN A 490 1.98 39.71 4.98
C GLN A 490 0.70 39.19 5.67
N PHE A 491 0.13 38.10 5.17
CA PHE A 491 -1.05 37.47 5.76
C PHE A 491 -0.74 36.94 7.18
N TYR A 492 0.44 36.35 7.37
CA TYR A 492 0.86 35.89 8.68
C TYR A 492 0.92 37.04 9.69
N PHE A 493 1.60 38.14 9.37
CA PHE A 493 1.70 39.29 10.28
C PHE A 493 0.45 40.17 10.31
N GLY A 494 -0.48 40.05 9.34
CA GLY A 494 -1.63 40.95 9.20
C GLY A 494 -1.26 42.39 8.90
N ARG A 495 -0.01 42.64 8.49
CA ARG A 495 0.59 43.97 8.17
C ARG A 495 1.78 43.76 7.24
N GLN A 496 2.34 44.87 6.78
CA GLN A 496 3.63 44.84 6.09
C GLN A 496 4.73 44.33 7.07
N PRO A 497 5.49 43.28 6.72
CA PRO A 497 6.59 42.81 7.54
C PRO A 497 7.76 43.81 7.52
N SER A 498 8.51 43.85 8.60
CA SER A 498 9.81 44.55 8.62
C SER A 498 10.82 43.78 7.75
N VAL A 499 11.92 44.47 7.41
CA VAL A 499 13.03 43.82 6.67
C VAL A 499 13.58 42.62 7.42
N ALA A 500 13.68 42.71 8.76
CA ALA A 500 14.17 41.62 9.60
C ALA A 500 13.21 40.42 9.58
N GLU A 501 11.90 40.64 9.74
CA GLU A 501 10.89 39.58 9.67
C GLU A 501 10.89 38.91 8.30
N ARG A 502 10.95 39.70 7.23
CA ARG A 502 10.97 39.19 5.86
C ARG A 502 12.19 38.28 5.61
N ARG A 503 13.43 38.75 5.95
CA ARG A 503 14.64 37.96 5.74
C ARG A 503 14.61 36.65 6.55
N HIS A 504 14.09 36.71 7.80
CA HIS A 504 13.96 35.57 8.69
C HIS A 504 13.04 34.48 8.10
N PHE A 505 11.88 34.86 7.59
CA PHE A 505 10.95 33.92 6.96
C PHE A 505 11.57 33.29 5.69
N TRP A 506 12.24 34.08 4.86
CA TRP A 506 12.94 33.54 3.69
C TRP A 506 14.13 32.62 4.06
N ALA A 507 14.79 32.87 5.19
CA ALA A 507 15.81 31.96 5.68
C ALA A 507 15.23 30.56 5.94
N TYR A 508 14.05 30.49 6.55
CA TYR A 508 13.39 29.20 6.81
C TYR A 508 12.85 28.54 5.54
N ALA A 509 12.49 29.28 4.49
CA ALA A 509 12.18 28.68 3.19
C ALA A 509 13.38 27.91 2.60
N VAL A 510 14.59 28.45 2.75
CA VAL A 510 15.85 27.79 2.34
C VAL A 510 16.18 26.60 3.23
N ILE A 511 16.11 26.79 4.56
CA ILE A 511 16.45 25.75 5.55
C ILE A 511 15.51 24.56 5.45
N ALA A 512 14.18 24.78 5.33
CA ALA A 512 13.21 23.75 5.12
C ALA A 512 13.42 23.03 3.78
N GLY A 513 13.69 23.79 2.71
CA GLY A 513 14.03 23.23 1.39
C GLY A 513 15.20 22.25 1.46
N TRP A 514 16.28 22.59 2.14
CA TRP A 514 17.43 21.71 2.34
C TRP A 514 17.07 20.45 3.14
N CYS A 515 16.30 20.57 4.20
CA CYS A 515 15.87 19.44 5.02
C CYS A 515 15.03 18.45 4.22
N TRP A 516 14.00 18.94 3.52
CA TRP A 516 13.10 18.11 2.72
C TRP A 516 13.77 17.56 1.45
N TYR A 517 14.79 18.25 0.92
CA TYR A 517 15.65 17.68 -0.12
C TYR A 517 16.35 16.40 0.35
N LEU A 518 16.90 16.40 1.56
CA LEU A 518 17.53 15.20 2.13
C LEU A 518 16.51 14.09 2.40
N TRP A 519 15.30 14.43 2.85
CA TRP A 519 14.21 13.48 2.98
C TRP A 519 13.89 12.83 1.61
N ALA A 520 13.77 13.62 0.55
CA ALA A 520 13.49 13.10 -0.79
C ALA A 520 14.60 12.15 -1.29
N LEU A 521 15.86 12.43 -0.98
CA LEU A 521 16.97 11.51 -1.29
C LEU A 521 16.85 10.19 -0.52
N VAL A 522 16.43 10.22 0.75
CA VAL A 522 16.18 9.00 1.54
C VAL A 522 15.03 8.21 0.93
N ALA A 523 13.88 8.85 0.63
CA ALA A 523 12.73 8.21 0.02
C ALA A 523 13.09 7.57 -1.35
N GLN A 524 13.83 8.29 -2.19
CA GLN A 524 14.32 7.78 -3.47
C GLN A 524 15.23 6.54 -3.29
N SER A 525 16.09 6.54 -2.27
CA SER A 525 16.96 5.39 -1.98
C SER A 525 16.16 4.14 -1.56
N GLN A 526 14.93 4.33 -1.11
CA GLN A 526 13.99 3.26 -0.74
C GLN A 526 13.10 2.82 -1.92
N GLY A 527 13.19 3.50 -3.05
CA GLY A 527 12.48 3.17 -4.27
C GLY A 527 11.21 3.98 -4.51
N ASP A 528 10.97 5.04 -3.72
CA ASP A 528 9.83 5.93 -3.91
C ASP A 528 10.06 6.88 -5.08
N ASP A 529 9.01 7.12 -5.87
CA ASP A 529 9.01 8.11 -6.94
C ASP A 529 8.73 9.50 -6.37
N VAL A 530 9.81 10.22 -6.07
CA VAL A 530 9.78 11.56 -5.45
C VAL A 530 10.62 12.59 -6.24
N ASP A 531 10.88 12.34 -7.53
CA ASP A 531 11.76 13.18 -8.35
C ASP A 531 11.31 14.64 -8.41
N GLU A 532 10.02 14.90 -8.62
CA GLU A 532 9.47 16.26 -8.64
C GLU A 532 9.67 16.98 -7.30
N TRP A 533 9.47 16.29 -6.19
CA TRP A 533 9.67 16.81 -4.84
C TRP A 533 11.14 17.13 -4.59
N ARG A 534 12.03 16.20 -4.94
CA ARG A 534 13.47 16.35 -4.80
C ARG A 534 13.99 17.60 -5.53
N GLU A 535 13.57 17.80 -6.78
CA GLU A 535 13.98 18.96 -7.58
C GLU A 535 13.43 20.25 -6.97
N ARG A 536 12.17 20.29 -6.59
CA ARG A 536 11.53 21.46 -5.97
C ARG A 536 12.25 21.89 -4.70
N TYR A 537 12.50 20.95 -3.79
CA TYR A 537 13.21 21.24 -2.53
C TYR A 537 14.64 21.70 -2.77
N TYR A 538 15.35 21.05 -3.69
CA TYR A 538 16.71 21.45 -4.07
C TYR A 538 16.75 22.89 -4.60
N HIS A 539 15.90 23.22 -5.56
CA HIS A 539 15.84 24.55 -6.14
C HIS A 539 15.48 25.62 -5.10
N ARG A 540 14.55 25.32 -4.18
CA ARG A 540 14.21 26.27 -3.12
C ARG A 540 15.41 26.55 -2.20
N ALA A 541 16.22 25.57 -1.92
CA ALA A 541 17.42 25.77 -1.12
C ALA A 541 18.56 26.41 -1.95
N ALA A 542 18.93 25.82 -3.07
CA ALA A 542 20.13 26.19 -3.82
C ALA A 542 20.03 27.56 -4.52
N ASP A 543 18.88 27.89 -5.09
CA ASP A 543 18.71 29.13 -5.87
C ASP A 543 18.55 30.36 -4.97
N TYR A 544 18.10 30.18 -3.72
CA TYR A 544 17.81 31.30 -2.82
C TYR A 544 18.86 31.52 -1.73
N VAL A 545 19.69 30.53 -1.38
CA VAL A 545 20.62 30.62 -0.24
C VAL A 545 21.56 31.81 -0.31
N ASP A 546 22.14 32.11 -1.46
CA ASP A 546 23.10 33.21 -1.61
C ASP A 546 22.42 34.58 -1.50
N SER A 547 21.24 34.72 -2.07
CA SER A 547 20.47 35.97 -2.00
C SER A 547 20.02 36.26 -0.57
N VAL A 548 19.51 35.24 0.14
CA VAL A 548 19.06 35.39 1.52
C VAL A 548 20.23 35.64 2.48
N LEU A 549 21.37 34.97 2.32
CA LEU A 549 22.60 35.26 3.08
C LEU A 549 23.02 36.72 2.90
N SER A 550 22.94 37.25 1.66
CA SER A 550 23.31 38.65 1.39
C SER A 550 22.45 39.67 2.17
N TRP A 551 21.20 39.32 2.49
CA TRP A 551 20.31 40.19 3.30
C TRP A 551 20.72 40.26 4.76
N TYR A 552 21.41 39.25 5.27
CA TYR A 552 22.00 39.28 6.63
C TYR A 552 23.38 39.96 6.68
N GLU A 553 24.17 39.80 5.62
CA GLU A 553 25.54 40.33 5.57
C GLU A 553 25.60 41.82 5.24
N THR A 554 24.57 42.33 4.55
CA THR A 554 24.48 43.76 4.22
C THR A 554 23.33 44.37 5.03
N PRO A 555 23.65 45.11 6.13
CA PRO A 555 22.58 45.73 6.90
C PRO A 555 21.78 46.71 6.02
N PRO A 556 20.45 46.76 6.18
CA PRO A 556 19.65 47.70 5.43
C PRO A 556 20.10 49.13 5.69
N GLN A 557 20.33 49.90 4.62
CA GLN A 557 20.67 51.33 4.70
C GLN A 557 19.48 52.13 5.21
#